data_b79f9e99d47036ab41e0f368fc7ea470
#
_entry.id   b79f9e99d47036ab41e0f368fc7ea470
#
_cell.length_a   1.000
_cell.length_b   1.000
_cell.length_c   1.000
_cell.angle_alpha   90.00
_cell.angle_beta   90.00
_cell.angle_gamma   90.00
#
_symmetry.space_group_name_H-M   'P 1'
#
loop_
_entity.id
_entity.type
_entity.pdbx_description
1 polymer ?
#
loop_
_entity_poly.entity_id
_entity_poly.type
_entity_poly.pdbx_seq_one_letter_code
_entity_poly.pdbx_strand_id
1 'polypeptide(L)'
;FVRWLSEDLGGIAAAMTVGETRHLSSSIRDTFRLAGVSHLLVVSGMHLSAWWGMWFWAGRKLRLYRGAWVISLLAAVLFAMVCGFTPSMCRSLTAVVILCGAGICMRRPDGLTSLGAAILLITLSNPYAAGDIGFLLSVTATAGVLVSRFAVGRLAVSKTWAETHARRWQKLCLRGLHTAAVPLFAALFTLPVQVGMNLGVSLVSLPVNLAVLALLPFQLGFGWAAIALSFLWPGSWLHGLVLAIAGLFTKLLYAVVAWFAQLPFGSVYVFGKFALFTVAVLFALGLLAWDLRLARWMAVIAPAGAALAFAVYSVATAGMVTVAPVGSGYNPCLVAIQDDRAVVAVRGGKSNLAAVEEYLTMHRAEPALVIDLREEPPAELPLDEAGCVVRAADVGPLGEQYALSEDVTVAVWNQKGAKLCLLDIGGYT
;
A
#
# COMPACT_ATOMS: atom_id res chain seq x y z
N PHE A 1 -22.58 3.12 -11.01
CA PHE A 1 -21.97 1.80 -10.84
C PHE A 1 -22.76 0.96 -9.82
N VAL A 2 -22.85 1.37 -8.56
CA VAL A 2 -23.50 0.62 -7.47
C VAL A 2 -24.96 0.24 -7.79
N ARG A 3 -25.67 1.05 -8.57
CA ARG A 3 -27.06 0.82 -8.94
C ARG A 3 -27.25 -0.26 -10.02
N TRP A 4 -26.22 -0.56 -10.81
CA TRP A 4 -26.31 -1.44 -11.99
C TRP A 4 -25.40 -2.67 -11.88
N LEU A 5 -24.37 -2.63 -11.05
CA LEU A 5 -23.51 -3.74 -10.70
C LEU A 5 -23.85 -4.20 -9.29
N SER A 6 -23.33 -5.34 -8.85
CA SER A 6 -23.41 -5.71 -7.43
C SER A 6 -22.74 -4.61 -6.58
N GLU A 7 -23.16 -4.46 -5.33
CA GLU A 7 -22.66 -3.42 -4.41
C GLU A 7 -21.13 -3.43 -4.35
N ASP A 8 -20.53 -4.60 -4.21
CA ASP A 8 -19.07 -4.78 -4.15
C ASP A 8 -18.36 -4.37 -5.45
N LEU A 9 -18.83 -4.88 -6.61
CA LEU A 9 -18.20 -4.55 -7.89
C LEU A 9 -18.43 -3.09 -8.26
N GLY A 10 -19.60 -2.56 -7.95
CA GLY A 10 -19.92 -1.14 -8.14
C GLY A 10 -19.07 -0.24 -7.27
N GLY A 11 -18.81 -0.64 -6.01
CA GLY A 11 -17.93 0.03 -5.08
C GLY A 11 -16.48 0.06 -5.57
N ILE A 12 -15.95 -1.08 -6.03
CA ILE A 12 -14.60 -1.16 -6.60
C ILE A 12 -14.49 -0.28 -7.86
N ALA A 13 -15.46 -0.37 -8.78
CA ALA A 13 -15.45 0.44 -10.00
C ALA A 13 -15.50 1.94 -9.69
N ALA A 14 -16.32 2.38 -8.73
CA ALA A 14 -16.43 3.76 -8.30
C ALA A 14 -15.13 4.27 -7.64
N ALA A 15 -14.54 3.46 -6.76
CA ALA A 15 -13.26 3.79 -6.11
C ALA A 15 -12.14 3.99 -7.14
N MET A 16 -12.04 3.09 -8.12
CA MET A 16 -10.99 3.15 -9.14
C MET A 16 -11.21 4.26 -10.17
N THR A 17 -12.45 4.60 -10.52
CA THR A 17 -12.72 5.60 -11.58
C THR A 17 -12.76 7.04 -11.08
N VAL A 18 -13.37 7.28 -9.91
CA VAL A 18 -13.59 8.63 -9.36
C VAL A 18 -13.12 8.81 -7.91
N GLY A 19 -12.59 7.76 -7.28
CA GLY A 19 -12.09 7.83 -5.91
C GLY A 19 -13.17 7.73 -4.82
N GLU A 20 -14.38 7.30 -5.17
CA GLU A 20 -15.46 7.13 -4.19
C GLU A 20 -15.31 5.81 -3.45
N THR A 21 -14.88 5.87 -2.19
CA THR A 21 -14.54 4.68 -1.38
C THR A 21 -15.60 4.31 -0.34
N ARG A 22 -16.69 5.06 -0.22
CA ARG A 22 -17.75 4.85 0.80
C ARG A 22 -18.46 3.51 0.67
N HIS A 23 -18.54 2.98 -0.56
CA HIS A 23 -19.21 1.71 -0.87
C HIS A 23 -18.24 0.51 -0.85
N LEU A 24 -17.02 0.67 -0.38
CA LEU A 24 -16.06 -0.43 -0.24
C LEU A 24 -16.23 -1.10 1.12
N SER A 25 -16.49 -2.40 1.13
CA SER A 25 -16.47 -3.22 2.35
C SER A 25 -15.05 -3.33 2.92
N SER A 26 -14.92 -3.60 4.22
CA SER A 26 -13.62 -3.84 4.87
C SER A 26 -12.92 -5.02 4.23
N SER A 27 -13.62 -6.12 3.95
CA SER A 27 -13.06 -7.34 3.36
C SER A 27 -12.42 -7.09 1.98
N ILE A 28 -13.02 -6.21 1.15
CA ILE A 28 -12.41 -5.81 -0.13
C ILE A 28 -11.12 -5.03 0.09
N ARG A 29 -11.13 -4.06 1.03
CA ARG A 29 -9.93 -3.27 1.35
C ARG A 29 -8.79 -4.17 1.83
N ASP A 30 -9.09 -5.15 2.68
CA ASP A 30 -8.13 -6.11 3.20
C ASP A 30 -7.59 -7.03 2.10
N THR A 31 -8.44 -7.50 1.18
CA THR A 31 -8.01 -8.27 0.02
C THR A 31 -7.00 -7.50 -0.84
N PHE A 32 -7.28 -6.23 -1.15
CA PHE A 32 -6.35 -5.38 -1.91
C PHE A 32 -5.07 -5.07 -1.13
N ARG A 33 -5.17 -4.96 0.20
CA ARG A 33 -4.04 -4.73 1.10
C ARG A 33 -3.10 -5.95 1.14
N LEU A 34 -3.65 -7.15 1.34
CA LEU A 34 -2.89 -8.41 1.33
C LEU A 34 -2.18 -8.64 -0.01
N ALA A 35 -2.84 -8.34 -1.12
CA ALA A 35 -2.23 -8.39 -2.44
C ALA A 35 -1.21 -7.26 -2.71
N GLY A 36 -1.07 -6.26 -1.82
CA GLY A 36 -0.14 -5.14 -1.96
C GLY A 36 -0.53 -4.12 -3.02
N VAL A 37 -1.82 -4.02 -3.34
CA VAL A 37 -2.35 -3.13 -4.38
C VAL A 37 -3.44 -2.18 -3.89
N SER A 38 -3.46 -1.87 -2.59
CA SER A 38 -4.39 -0.92 -1.97
C SER A 38 -4.41 0.44 -2.68
N HIS A 39 -3.29 0.85 -3.26
CA HIS A 39 -3.16 2.11 -4.00
C HIS A 39 -4.03 2.19 -5.26
N LEU A 40 -4.60 1.07 -5.73
CA LEU A 40 -5.56 1.05 -6.84
C LEU A 40 -6.95 1.51 -6.44
N LEU A 41 -7.32 1.34 -5.18
CA LEU A 41 -8.61 1.78 -4.63
C LEU A 41 -8.62 3.29 -4.32
N VAL A 42 -7.47 3.92 -4.34
CA VAL A 42 -7.33 5.36 -4.15
C VAL A 42 -6.87 5.99 -5.46
N VAL A 43 -7.53 7.06 -5.89
CA VAL A 43 -7.13 7.74 -7.12
C VAL A 43 -5.70 8.27 -6.96
N SER A 44 -4.84 7.82 -7.85
CA SER A 44 -3.39 8.04 -7.81
C SER A 44 -2.91 8.77 -9.07
N GLY A 45 -1.63 9.10 -9.09
CA GLY A 45 -0.97 9.67 -10.26
C GLY A 45 -1.08 8.83 -11.53
N MET A 46 -1.24 7.52 -11.40
CA MET A 46 -1.45 6.63 -12.53
C MET A 46 -2.82 6.88 -13.19
N HIS A 47 -3.88 7.06 -12.40
CA HIS A 47 -5.22 7.39 -12.90
C HIS A 47 -5.21 8.75 -13.62
N LEU A 48 -4.59 9.77 -13.01
CA LEU A 48 -4.44 11.08 -13.64
C LEU A 48 -3.63 11.01 -14.93
N SER A 49 -2.56 10.23 -14.97
CA SER A 49 -1.73 10.03 -16.17
C SER A 49 -2.49 9.33 -17.29
N ALA A 50 -3.29 8.32 -16.95
CA ALA A 50 -4.14 7.62 -17.92
C ALA A 50 -5.22 8.56 -18.49
N TRP A 51 -5.89 9.33 -17.64
CA TRP A 51 -6.88 10.34 -18.05
C TRP A 51 -6.27 11.44 -18.93
N TRP A 52 -5.17 12.02 -18.48
CA TRP A 52 -4.43 13.02 -19.26
C TRP A 52 -3.98 12.44 -20.60
N GLY A 53 -3.40 11.25 -20.63
CA GLY A 53 -2.92 10.57 -21.82
C GLY A 53 -4.02 10.31 -22.85
N MET A 54 -5.21 9.94 -22.39
CA MET A 54 -6.38 9.74 -23.25
C MET A 54 -6.76 11.05 -23.99
N TRP A 55 -6.87 12.14 -23.27
CA TRP A 55 -7.22 13.45 -23.86
C TRP A 55 -6.11 13.99 -24.75
N PHE A 56 -4.86 13.79 -24.34
CA PHE A 56 -3.72 14.18 -25.16
C PHE A 56 -3.68 13.40 -26.49
N TRP A 57 -3.90 12.08 -26.43
CA TRP A 57 -3.96 11.25 -27.62
C TRP A 57 -5.13 11.65 -28.53
N ALA A 58 -6.32 11.88 -27.99
CA ALA A 58 -7.48 12.33 -28.73
C ALA A 58 -7.22 13.67 -29.44
N GLY A 59 -6.66 14.64 -28.73
CA GLY A 59 -6.28 15.94 -29.31
C GLY A 59 -5.24 15.80 -30.44
N ARG A 60 -4.27 14.91 -30.26
CA ARG A 60 -3.26 14.61 -31.32
C ARG A 60 -3.90 13.96 -32.54
N LYS A 61 -4.84 13.06 -32.36
CA LYS A 61 -5.57 12.41 -33.45
C LYS A 61 -6.44 13.38 -34.23
N LEU A 62 -6.99 14.38 -33.55
CA LEU A 62 -7.73 15.49 -34.15
C LEU A 62 -6.80 16.57 -34.77
N ARG A 63 -5.48 16.31 -34.85
CA ARG A 63 -4.46 17.22 -35.39
C ARG A 63 -4.33 18.57 -34.63
N LEU A 64 -4.82 18.64 -33.39
CA LEU A 64 -4.70 19.82 -32.52
C LEU A 64 -3.32 19.83 -31.81
N TYR A 65 -2.26 20.06 -32.56
CA TYR A 65 -0.89 19.85 -32.05
C TYR A 65 -0.57 20.59 -30.75
N ARG A 66 -0.80 21.91 -30.68
CA ARG A 66 -0.63 22.69 -29.43
C ARG A 66 -1.87 22.58 -28.53
N GLY A 67 -3.06 22.54 -29.14
CA GLY A 67 -4.32 22.40 -28.43
C GLY A 67 -4.41 21.12 -27.63
N ALA A 68 -3.77 20.02 -28.07
CA ALA A 68 -3.73 18.77 -27.33
C ALA A 68 -3.12 18.93 -25.93
N TRP A 69 -2.07 19.74 -25.78
CA TRP A 69 -1.46 20.03 -24.48
C TRP A 69 -2.41 20.82 -23.57
N VAL A 70 -3.10 21.82 -24.12
CA VAL A 70 -4.03 22.66 -23.35
C VAL A 70 -5.25 21.85 -22.95
N ILE A 71 -5.86 21.11 -23.87
CA ILE A 71 -7.07 20.30 -23.62
C ILE A 71 -6.76 19.22 -22.57
N SER A 72 -5.64 18.50 -22.70
CA SER A 72 -5.26 17.48 -21.75
C SER A 72 -4.92 18.04 -20.36
N LEU A 73 -4.36 19.24 -20.28
CA LEU A 73 -4.13 19.94 -19.01
C LEU A 73 -5.45 20.31 -18.34
N LEU A 74 -6.38 20.93 -19.08
CA LEU A 74 -7.71 21.27 -18.54
C LEU A 74 -8.45 20.04 -18.07
N ALA A 75 -8.41 18.96 -18.85
CA ALA A 75 -9.00 17.68 -18.46
C ALA A 75 -8.37 17.12 -17.18
N ALA A 76 -7.05 17.24 -17.00
CA ALA A 76 -6.35 16.80 -15.80
C ALA A 76 -6.74 17.62 -14.56
N VAL A 77 -6.88 18.95 -14.71
CA VAL A 77 -7.34 19.83 -13.63
C VAL A 77 -8.78 19.51 -13.23
N LEU A 78 -9.68 19.33 -14.20
CA LEU A 78 -11.08 18.94 -13.94
C LEU A 78 -11.16 17.58 -13.22
N PHE A 79 -10.34 16.62 -13.62
CA PHE A 79 -10.29 15.32 -12.97
C PHE A 79 -9.82 15.44 -11.51
N ALA A 80 -8.79 16.23 -11.25
CA ALA A 80 -8.29 16.47 -9.90
C ALA A 80 -9.34 17.19 -9.02
N MET A 81 -10.15 18.08 -9.59
CA MET A 81 -11.29 18.71 -8.88
C MET A 81 -12.36 17.70 -8.50
N VAL A 82 -12.69 16.76 -9.39
CA VAL A 82 -13.70 15.72 -9.13
C VAL A 82 -13.24 14.73 -8.06
N CYS A 83 -11.96 14.30 -8.13
CA CYS A 83 -11.41 13.29 -7.22
C CYS A 83 -10.88 13.87 -5.89
N GLY A 84 -10.85 15.20 -5.75
CA GLY A 84 -10.24 15.91 -4.62
C GLY A 84 -8.72 16.09 -4.76
N PHE A 85 -8.19 17.12 -4.11
CA PHE A 85 -6.78 17.47 -4.14
C PHE A 85 -6.00 16.75 -3.04
N THR A 86 -5.92 15.43 -3.10
CA THR A 86 -5.03 14.67 -2.19
C THR A 86 -3.55 15.02 -2.45
N PRO A 87 -2.63 14.87 -1.48
CA PRO A 87 -1.20 15.19 -1.68
C PRO A 87 -0.59 14.43 -2.88
N SER A 88 -0.97 13.16 -3.07
CA SER A 88 -0.53 12.35 -4.23
C SER A 88 -1.08 12.89 -5.56
N MET A 89 -2.34 13.36 -5.58
CA MET A 89 -2.96 13.97 -6.75
C MET A 89 -2.31 15.31 -7.08
N CYS A 90 -2.07 16.18 -6.09
CA CYS A 90 -1.39 17.45 -6.27
C CYS A 90 0.01 17.27 -6.87
N ARG A 91 0.79 16.30 -6.38
CA ARG A 91 2.09 15.96 -6.94
C ARG A 91 1.99 15.58 -8.43
N SER A 92 1.03 14.71 -8.76
CA SER A 92 0.86 14.23 -10.13
C SER A 92 0.36 15.34 -11.07
N LEU A 93 -0.54 16.19 -10.57
CA LEU A 93 -1.03 17.36 -11.32
C LEU A 93 0.11 18.36 -11.59
N THR A 94 0.97 18.62 -10.59
CA THR A 94 2.16 19.47 -10.78
C THR A 94 3.07 18.91 -11.88
N ALA A 95 3.30 17.60 -11.89
CA ALA A 95 4.09 16.97 -12.96
C ALA A 95 3.43 17.13 -14.34
N VAL A 96 2.11 16.99 -14.43
CA VAL A 96 1.33 17.20 -15.68
C VAL A 96 1.40 18.65 -16.11
N VAL A 97 1.29 19.62 -15.19
CA VAL A 97 1.42 21.07 -15.50
C VAL A 97 2.79 21.36 -16.10
N ILE A 98 3.87 20.86 -15.49
CA ILE A 98 5.24 21.05 -15.99
C ILE A 98 5.40 20.38 -17.36
N LEU A 99 4.88 19.17 -17.52
CA LEU A 99 4.93 18.43 -18.79
C LEU A 99 4.20 19.19 -19.91
N CYS A 100 3.00 19.65 -19.65
CA CYS A 100 2.21 20.43 -20.61
C CYS A 100 2.85 21.79 -20.92
N GLY A 101 3.34 22.50 -19.90
CA GLY A 101 4.07 23.75 -20.07
C GLY A 101 5.31 23.59 -20.95
N ALA A 102 6.12 22.56 -20.68
CA ALA A 102 7.27 22.21 -21.50
C ALA A 102 6.86 21.89 -22.94
N GLY A 103 5.77 21.11 -23.14
CA GLY A 103 5.24 20.78 -24.47
C GLY A 103 4.75 21.99 -25.24
N ILE A 104 4.06 22.93 -24.60
CA ILE A 104 3.62 24.22 -25.20
C ILE A 104 4.82 25.06 -25.58
N CYS A 105 5.84 25.14 -24.70
CA CYS A 105 7.08 25.88 -24.91
C CYS A 105 8.09 25.17 -25.82
N MET A 106 7.74 24.01 -26.38
CA MET A 106 8.60 23.19 -27.24
C MET A 106 9.93 22.78 -26.57
N ARG A 107 9.91 22.64 -25.23
CA ARG A 107 11.06 22.18 -24.43
C ARG A 107 10.89 20.74 -24.00
N ARG A 108 12.01 20.06 -23.71
CA ARG A 108 12.00 18.69 -23.16
C ARG A 108 11.77 18.77 -21.63
N PRO A 109 10.71 18.15 -21.11
CA PRO A 109 10.51 18.06 -19.68
C PRO A 109 11.52 17.10 -19.04
N ASP A 110 12.05 17.48 -17.88
CA ASP A 110 12.88 16.61 -17.06
C ASP A 110 12.10 16.08 -15.86
N GLY A 111 12.13 14.75 -15.67
CA GLY A 111 11.35 14.07 -14.64
C GLY A 111 11.82 14.38 -13.22
N LEU A 112 13.14 14.51 -13.01
CA LEU A 112 13.71 14.83 -11.70
C LEU A 112 13.39 16.27 -11.31
N THR A 113 13.53 17.21 -12.23
CA THR A 113 13.14 18.62 -12.02
C THR A 113 11.64 18.73 -11.70
N SER A 114 10.80 17.96 -12.41
CA SER A 114 9.35 17.93 -12.16
C SER A 114 9.03 17.38 -10.78
N LEU A 115 9.71 16.32 -10.35
CA LEU A 115 9.55 15.74 -9.02
C LEU A 115 10.00 16.72 -7.92
N GLY A 116 11.18 17.32 -8.08
CA GLY A 116 11.70 18.32 -7.14
C GLY A 116 10.79 19.54 -7.01
N ALA A 117 10.28 20.06 -8.13
CA ALA A 117 9.33 21.17 -8.12
C ALA A 117 8.01 20.79 -7.42
N ALA A 118 7.50 19.57 -7.63
CA ALA A 118 6.29 19.10 -6.96
C ALA A 118 6.50 18.98 -5.45
N ILE A 119 7.63 18.42 -5.00
CA ILE A 119 7.98 18.33 -3.57
C ILE A 119 8.02 19.74 -2.96
N LEU A 120 8.74 20.65 -3.59
CA LEU A 120 8.90 22.03 -3.11
C LEU A 120 7.55 22.76 -3.00
N LEU A 121 6.73 22.71 -4.04
CA LEU A 121 5.43 23.39 -4.05
C LEU A 121 4.47 22.85 -2.99
N ILE A 122 4.42 21.52 -2.81
CA ILE A 122 3.53 20.89 -1.83
C ILE A 122 3.99 21.19 -0.41
N THR A 123 5.30 21.08 -0.13
CA THR A 123 5.84 21.32 1.22
C THR A 123 5.82 22.82 1.59
N LEU A 124 5.95 23.72 0.64
CA LEU A 124 5.74 25.15 0.89
C LEU A 124 4.28 25.50 1.17
N SER A 125 3.34 24.82 0.50
CA SER A 125 1.91 25.04 0.73
C SER A 125 1.43 24.41 2.05
N ASN A 126 1.97 23.25 2.40
CA ASN A 126 1.66 22.52 3.63
C ASN A 126 2.91 21.77 4.13
N PRO A 127 3.65 22.32 5.11
CA PRO A 127 4.84 21.64 5.66
C PRO A 127 4.55 20.27 6.25
N TYR A 128 3.35 20.05 6.78
CA TYR A 128 2.93 18.76 7.36
C TYR A 128 2.77 17.64 6.31
N ALA A 129 2.66 17.99 5.03
CA ALA A 129 2.62 17.01 3.94
C ALA A 129 3.88 16.14 3.89
N ALA A 130 5.02 16.62 4.40
CA ALA A 130 6.26 15.84 4.51
C ALA A 130 6.13 14.62 5.43
N GLY A 131 5.21 14.63 6.40
CA GLY A 131 4.87 13.49 7.27
C GLY A 131 3.74 12.61 6.75
N ASP A 132 3.07 12.99 5.67
CA ASP A 132 1.98 12.20 5.09
C ASP A 132 2.52 10.95 4.39
N ILE A 133 2.06 9.78 4.82
CA ILE A 133 2.50 8.48 4.29
C ILE A 133 2.21 8.37 2.79
N GLY A 134 1.04 8.83 2.35
CA GLY A 134 0.65 8.80 0.94
C GLY A 134 1.56 9.66 0.06
N PHE A 135 1.98 10.83 0.58
CA PHE A 135 2.95 11.69 -0.09
C PHE A 135 4.33 11.04 -0.17
N LEU A 136 4.85 10.51 0.93
CA LEU A 136 6.15 9.83 0.98
C LEU A 136 6.21 8.63 0.03
N LEU A 137 5.20 7.76 0.08
CA LEU A 137 5.11 6.61 -0.84
C LEU A 137 5.03 7.07 -2.30
N SER A 138 4.30 8.13 -2.59
CA SER A 138 4.16 8.64 -3.95
C SER A 138 5.45 9.26 -4.49
N VAL A 139 6.21 10.00 -3.67
CA VAL A 139 7.50 10.58 -4.03
C VAL A 139 8.54 9.50 -4.27
N THR A 140 8.67 8.56 -3.33
CA THR A 140 9.64 7.46 -3.42
C THR A 140 9.33 6.53 -4.59
N ALA A 141 8.06 6.15 -4.82
CA ALA A 141 7.67 5.37 -5.99
C ALA A 141 8.04 6.08 -7.30
N THR A 142 7.79 7.40 -7.39
CA THR A 142 8.13 8.17 -8.59
C THR A 142 9.64 8.25 -8.81
N ALA A 143 10.42 8.42 -7.74
CA ALA A 143 11.88 8.36 -7.82
C ALA A 143 12.35 6.99 -8.35
N GLY A 144 11.78 5.89 -7.84
CA GLY A 144 12.01 4.53 -8.34
C GLY A 144 11.71 4.38 -9.83
N VAL A 145 10.57 4.88 -10.29
CA VAL A 145 10.19 4.87 -11.72
C VAL A 145 11.19 5.67 -12.57
N LEU A 146 11.64 6.82 -12.10
CA LEU A 146 12.63 7.62 -12.83
C LEU A 146 13.98 6.88 -12.91
N VAL A 147 14.44 6.29 -11.82
CA VAL A 147 15.67 5.49 -11.79
C VAL A 147 15.55 4.25 -12.68
N SER A 148 14.39 3.59 -12.73
CA SER A 148 14.18 2.44 -13.62
C SER A 148 14.43 2.79 -15.09
N ARG A 149 14.10 4.00 -15.52
CA ARG A 149 14.36 4.49 -16.88
C ARG A 149 15.85 4.61 -17.20
N PHE A 150 16.65 5.07 -16.22
CA PHE A 150 18.10 5.11 -16.37
C PHE A 150 18.70 3.71 -16.38
N ALA A 151 18.21 2.83 -15.49
CA ALA A 151 18.65 1.45 -15.39
C ALA A 151 18.43 0.71 -16.71
N VAL A 152 17.21 0.77 -17.17
CA VAL A 152 16.78 0.14 -18.41
C VAL A 152 17.46 0.79 -19.62
N GLY A 153 17.66 2.12 -19.62
CA GLY A 153 18.38 2.83 -20.68
C GLY A 153 19.82 2.36 -20.84
N ARG A 154 20.53 2.10 -19.74
CA ARG A 154 21.89 1.53 -19.76
C ARG A 154 21.92 0.07 -20.27
N LEU A 155 20.91 -0.73 -19.92
CA LEU A 155 20.74 -2.07 -20.48
C LEU A 155 20.37 -2.01 -21.97
N ALA A 156 19.76 -0.93 -22.45
CA ALA A 156 19.36 -0.71 -23.84
C ALA A 156 20.53 -0.35 -24.78
N VAL A 157 21.75 -0.18 -24.30
CA VAL A 157 22.95 -0.18 -25.17
C VAL A 157 23.08 -1.54 -25.88
N SER A 158 22.55 -2.59 -25.28
CA SER A 158 22.31 -3.88 -25.96
C SER A 158 21.09 -3.87 -26.89
N LYS A 159 20.27 -2.78 -26.90
CA LYS A 159 19.02 -2.72 -27.66
C LYS A 159 19.22 -2.72 -29.15
N THR A 160 20.21 -1.99 -29.63
CA THR A 160 20.63 -2.01 -31.04
C THR A 160 21.13 -3.39 -31.46
N TRP A 161 21.87 -4.09 -30.59
CA TRP A 161 22.29 -5.47 -30.83
C TRP A 161 21.09 -6.43 -30.77
N ALA A 162 20.18 -6.25 -29.81
CA ALA A 162 18.98 -7.07 -29.66
C ALA A 162 17.95 -6.84 -30.78
N GLU A 163 17.82 -5.63 -31.32
CA GLU A 163 16.92 -5.33 -32.44
C GLU A 163 17.36 -5.98 -33.73
N THR A 164 18.68 -6.12 -33.95
CA THR A 164 19.25 -6.70 -35.16
C THR A 164 19.43 -8.22 -35.09
N HIS A 165 19.78 -8.79 -33.93
CA HIS A 165 20.19 -10.19 -33.83
C HIS A 165 19.29 -11.05 -32.93
N ALA A 166 18.39 -10.47 -32.10
CA ALA A 166 17.59 -11.24 -31.16
C ALA A 166 16.40 -11.95 -31.86
N ARG A 167 16.19 -13.22 -31.49
CA ARG A 167 15.00 -14.00 -31.86
C ARG A 167 13.73 -13.38 -31.29
N ARG A 168 12.57 -13.67 -31.84
CA ARG A 168 11.26 -13.11 -31.42
C ARG A 168 11.00 -13.27 -29.93
N TRP A 169 11.32 -14.43 -29.34
CA TRP A 169 11.15 -14.69 -27.91
C TRP A 169 12.08 -13.83 -27.03
N GLN A 170 13.32 -13.57 -27.46
CA GLN A 170 14.26 -12.71 -26.74
C GLN A 170 13.77 -11.25 -26.73
N LYS A 171 13.19 -10.78 -27.84
CA LYS A 171 12.54 -9.45 -27.89
C LYS A 171 11.34 -9.37 -26.96
N LEU A 172 10.58 -10.46 -26.82
CA LEU A 172 9.45 -10.53 -25.89
C LEU A 172 9.94 -10.52 -24.43
N CYS A 173 10.96 -11.29 -24.07
CA CYS A 173 11.58 -11.29 -22.75
C CYS A 173 12.14 -9.92 -22.38
N LEU A 174 12.83 -9.24 -23.30
CA LEU A 174 13.34 -7.89 -23.06
C LEU A 174 12.20 -6.89 -22.82
N ARG A 175 11.11 -6.96 -23.61
CA ARG A 175 9.93 -6.12 -23.36
C ARG A 175 9.31 -6.42 -22.01
N GLY A 176 9.17 -7.70 -21.65
CA GLY A 176 8.70 -8.12 -20.32
C GLY A 176 9.57 -7.58 -19.19
N LEU A 177 10.89 -7.68 -19.33
CA LEU A 177 11.84 -7.13 -18.36
C LEU A 177 11.71 -5.61 -18.21
N HIS A 178 11.57 -4.89 -19.32
CA HIS A 178 11.33 -3.44 -19.30
C HIS A 178 10.03 -3.08 -18.59
N THR A 179 8.96 -3.85 -18.83
CA THR A 179 7.65 -3.60 -18.18
C THR A 179 7.72 -3.93 -16.68
N ALA A 180 8.41 -5.01 -16.30
CA ALA A 180 8.57 -5.43 -14.91
C ALA A 180 9.52 -4.51 -14.10
N ALA A 181 10.48 -3.86 -14.77
CA ALA A 181 11.41 -2.97 -14.09
C ALA A 181 10.72 -1.79 -13.40
N VAL A 182 9.68 -1.23 -14.01
CA VAL A 182 8.96 -0.07 -13.45
C VAL A 182 8.33 -0.38 -12.09
N PRO A 183 7.46 -1.40 -11.93
CA PRO A 183 6.90 -1.73 -10.62
C PRO A 183 7.95 -2.28 -9.65
N LEU A 184 8.98 -2.97 -10.12
CA LEU A 184 10.07 -3.46 -9.28
C LEU A 184 10.84 -2.31 -8.62
N PHE A 185 11.27 -1.32 -9.40
CA PHE A 185 11.98 -0.16 -8.86
C PHE A 185 11.07 0.71 -7.99
N ALA A 186 9.80 0.86 -8.35
CA ALA A 186 8.84 1.55 -7.51
C ALA A 186 8.71 0.85 -6.14
N ALA A 187 8.55 -0.49 -6.13
CA ALA A 187 8.48 -1.27 -4.89
C ALA A 187 9.76 -1.15 -4.06
N LEU A 188 10.95 -1.28 -4.66
CA LEU A 188 12.24 -1.14 -3.97
C LEU A 188 12.40 0.22 -3.31
N PHE A 189 11.99 1.31 -3.98
CA PHE A 189 12.11 2.66 -3.45
C PHE A 189 11.08 2.98 -2.37
N THR A 190 9.90 2.36 -2.42
CA THR A 190 8.87 2.52 -1.36
C THR A 190 9.13 1.64 -0.14
N LEU A 191 9.92 0.59 -0.27
CA LEU A 191 10.17 -0.39 0.78
C LEU A 191 10.72 0.24 2.09
N PRO A 192 11.68 1.19 2.09
CA PRO A 192 12.13 1.86 3.31
C PRO A 192 11.02 2.61 4.04
N VAL A 193 10.11 3.25 3.29
CA VAL A 193 8.96 3.96 3.88
C VAL A 193 7.96 2.97 4.46
N GLN A 194 7.65 1.89 3.74
CA GLN A 194 6.73 0.85 4.21
C GLN A 194 7.23 0.22 5.52
N VAL A 195 8.50 -0.18 5.56
CA VAL A 195 9.11 -0.76 6.76
C VAL A 195 9.18 0.24 7.90
N GLY A 196 9.59 1.49 7.63
CA GLY A 196 9.70 2.54 8.65
C GLY A 196 8.37 2.95 9.27
N MET A 197 7.27 2.77 8.54
CA MET A 197 5.90 3.07 8.99
C MET A 197 5.14 1.82 9.46
N ASN A 198 5.82 0.68 9.63
CA ASN A 198 5.24 -0.61 10.00
C ASN A 198 4.09 -1.05 9.05
N LEU A 199 4.19 -0.70 7.77
CA LEU A 199 3.24 -1.15 6.77
C LEU A 199 3.65 -2.56 6.30
N GLY A 200 2.67 -3.42 6.09
CA GLY A 200 2.93 -4.76 5.53
C GLY A 200 3.57 -4.67 4.15
N VAL A 201 4.57 -5.49 3.90
CA VAL A 201 5.23 -5.63 2.60
C VAL A 201 4.65 -6.85 1.90
N SER A 202 3.98 -6.66 0.78
CA SER A 202 3.43 -7.77 -0.01
C SER A 202 4.47 -8.31 -0.97
N LEU A 203 4.83 -9.58 -0.83
CA LEU A 203 5.74 -10.28 -1.74
C LEU A 203 5.10 -10.57 -3.10
N VAL A 204 3.78 -10.67 -3.13
CA VAL A 204 3.01 -10.89 -4.37
C VAL A 204 2.67 -9.60 -5.11
N SER A 205 3.03 -8.44 -4.56
CA SER A 205 2.72 -7.13 -5.15
C SER A 205 3.26 -6.97 -6.58
N LEU A 206 4.46 -7.49 -6.86
CA LEU A 206 5.06 -7.38 -8.19
C LEU A 206 4.26 -8.12 -9.28
N PRO A 207 3.97 -9.44 -9.17
CA PRO A 207 3.16 -10.13 -10.16
C PRO A 207 1.72 -9.61 -10.24
N VAL A 208 1.11 -9.21 -9.11
CA VAL A 208 -0.22 -8.59 -9.11
C VAL A 208 -0.21 -7.28 -9.88
N ASN A 209 0.76 -6.40 -9.63
CA ASN A 209 0.88 -5.13 -10.35
C ASN A 209 1.04 -5.33 -11.86
N LEU A 210 1.81 -6.34 -12.30
CA LEU A 210 1.94 -6.65 -13.72
C LEU A 210 0.62 -7.12 -14.35
N ALA A 211 -0.12 -7.99 -13.66
CA ALA A 211 -1.42 -8.47 -14.12
C ALA A 211 -2.46 -7.34 -14.16
N VAL A 212 -2.52 -6.53 -13.11
CA VAL A 212 -3.42 -5.38 -13.01
C VAL A 212 -3.10 -4.32 -14.06
N LEU A 213 -1.83 -4.04 -14.32
CA LEU A 213 -1.41 -3.06 -15.33
C LEU A 213 -1.96 -3.38 -16.73
N ALA A 214 -2.20 -4.67 -17.03
CA ALA A 214 -2.80 -5.09 -18.29
C ALA A 214 -4.33 -4.84 -18.35
N LEU A 215 -5.03 -4.94 -17.21
CA LEU A 215 -6.50 -4.83 -17.13
C LEU A 215 -6.98 -3.40 -16.83
N LEU A 216 -6.21 -2.66 -16.03
CA LEU A 216 -6.58 -1.35 -15.51
C LEU A 216 -6.93 -0.30 -16.59
N PRO A 217 -6.18 -0.15 -17.70
CA PRO A 217 -6.53 0.83 -18.73
C PRO A 217 -7.91 0.58 -19.34
N PHE A 218 -8.30 -0.68 -19.50
CA PHE A 218 -9.62 -1.04 -20.02
C PHE A 218 -10.71 -0.73 -19.00
N GLN A 219 -10.49 -1.12 -17.72
CA GLN A 219 -11.42 -0.80 -16.64
C GLN A 219 -11.65 0.71 -16.52
N LEU A 220 -10.58 1.52 -16.50
CA LEU A 220 -10.68 2.98 -16.42
C LEU A 220 -11.33 3.58 -17.67
N GLY A 221 -10.91 3.14 -18.87
CA GLY A 221 -11.44 3.66 -20.13
C GLY A 221 -12.94 3.42 -20.28
N PHE A 222 -13.39 2.19 -20.04
CA PHE A 222 -14.83 1.86 -20.09
C PHE A 222 -15.58 2.45 -18.89
N GLY A 223 -14.96 2.56 -17.71
CA GLY A 223 -15.53 3.22 -16.55
C GLY A 223 -15.83 4.69 -16.82
N TRP A 224 -14.87 5.45 -17.32
CA TRP A 224 -15.09 6.86 -17.69
C TRP A 224 -16.06 7.03 -18.86
N ALA A 225 -16.02 6.12 -19.85
CA ALA A 225 -17.01 6.14 -20.94
C ALA A 225 -18.44 5.89 -20.43
N ALA A 226 -18.61 4.95 -19.48
CA ALA A 226 -19.91 4.71 -18.84
C ALA A 226 -20.40 5.94 -18.07
N ILE A 227 -19.54 6.63 -17.34
CA ILE A 227 -19.86 7.89 -16.67
C ILE A 227 -20.31 8.96 -17.69
N ALA A 228 -19.53 9.15 -18.76
CA ALA A 228 -19.89 10.13 -19.81
C ALA A 228 -21.23 9.81 -20.46
N LEU A 229 -21.48 8.54 -20.80
CA LEU A 229 -22.76 8.11 -21.37
C LEU A 229 -23.93 8.23 -20.39
N SER A 230 -23.69 8.11 -19.09
CA SER A 230 -24.75 8.32 -18.09
C SER A 230 -25.29 9.76 -18.07
N PHE A 231 -24.46 10.74 -18.43
CA PHE A 231 -24.85 12.14 -18.57
C PHE A 231 -25.44 12.45 -19.95
N LEU A 232 -24.89 11.88 -21.03
CA LEU A 232 -25.29 12.18 -22.40
C LEU A 232 -26.54 11.40 -22.83
N TRP A 233 -26.63 10.14 -22.45
CA TRP A 233 -27.69 9.21 -22.88
C TRP A 233 -28.05 8.22 -21.75
N PRO A 234 -28.65 8.70 -20.66
CA PRO A 234 -29.01 7.86 -19.54
C PRO A 234 -30.02 6.77 -19.96
N GLY A 235 -29.76 5.53 -19.54
CA GLY A 235 -30.66 4.40 -19.81
C GLY A 235 -30.60 3.83 -21.23
N SER A 236 -29.70 4.31 -22.10
CA SER A 236 -29.51 3.73 -23.43
C SER A 236 -28.89 2.33 -23.35
N TRP A 237 -29.20 1.49 -24.36
CA TRP A 237 -28.58 0.16 -24.45
C TRP A 237 -27.05 0.24 -24.53
N LEU A 238 -26.52 1.29 -25.17
CA LEU A 238 -25.07 1.54 -25.29
C LEU A 238 -24.47 1.84 -23.91
N HIS A 239 -25.13 2.65 -23.09
CA HIS A 239 -24.69 2.88 -21.69
C HIS A 239 -24.65 1.57 -20.91
N GLY A 240 -25.70 0.72 -21.02
CA GLY A 240 -25.75 -0.58 -20.37
C GLY A 240 -24.62 -1.51 -20.85
N LEU A 241 -24.35 -1.55 -22.14
CA LEU A 241 -23.25 -2.36 -22.72
C LEU A 241 -21.87 -1.92 -22.20
N VAL A 242 -21.57 -0.63 -22.26
CA VAL A 242 -20.28 -0.07 -21.80
C VAL A 242 -20.10 -0.30 -20.31
N LEU A 243 -21.16 -0.13 -19.53
CA LEU A 243 -21.14 -0.40 -18.09
C LEU A 243 -20.91 -1.90 -17.78
N ALA A 244 -21.53 -2.81 -18.54
CA ALA A 244 -21.31 -4.25 -18.39
C ALA A 244 -19.84 -4.63 -18.71
N ILE A 245 -19.26 -4.02 -19.75
CA ILE A 245 -17.85 -4.22 -20.09
C ILE A 245 -16.93 -3.70 -18.96
N ALA A 246 -17.20 -2.50 -18.43
CA ALA A 246 -16.46 -1.96 -17.29
C ALA A 246 -16.56 -2.89 -16.07
N GLY A 247 -17.76 -3.40 -15.79
CA GLY A 247 -18.02 -4.38 -14.73
C GLY A 247 -17.26 -5.70 -14.94
N LEU A 248 -17.18 -6.18 -16.17
CA LEU A 248 -16.41 -7.39 -16.50
C LEU A 248 -14.91 -7.19 -16.19
N PHE A 249 -14.32 -6.08 -16.61
CA PHE A 249 -12.91 -5.79 -16.30
C PHE A 249 -12.68 -5.58 -14.81
N THR A 250 -13.62 -4.95 -14.09
CA THR A 250 -13.57 -4.82 -12.62
C THR A 250 -13.61 -6.19 -11.95
N LYS A 251 -14.50 -7.09 -12.41
CA LYS A 251 -14.60 -8.46 -11.90
C LYS A 251 -13.33 -9.27 -12.15
N LEU A 252 -12.77 -9.20 -13.36
CA LEU A 252 -11.52 -9.87 -13.70
C LEU A 252 -10.36 -9.35 -12.84
N LEU A 253 -10.26 -8.05 -12.68
CA LEU A 253 -9.24 -7.41 -11.83
C LEU A 253 -9.37 -7.87 -10.37
N TYR A 254 -10.59 -7.84 -9.82
CA TYR A 254 -10.84 -8.31 -8.46
C TYR A 254 -10.52 -9.79 -8.29
N ALA A 255 -10.88 -10.64 -9.28
CA ALA A 255 -10.58 -12.07 -9.24
C ALA A 255 -9.06 -12.33 -9.21
N VAL A 256 -8.28 -11.59 -10.00
CA VAL A 256 -6.81 -11.66 -9.98
C VAL A 256 -6.28 -11.25 -8.61
N VAL A 257 -6.72 -10.12 -8.08
CA VAL A 257 -6.28 -9.61 -6.77
C VAL A 257 -6.63 -10.59 -5.65
N ALA A 258 -7.88 -11.11 -5.63
CA ALA A 258 -8.35 -12.07 -4.64
C ALA A 258 -7.58 -13.39 -4.69
N TRP A 259 -7.25 -13.88 -5.89
CA TRP A 259 -6.45 -15.10 -6.04
C TRP A 259 -5.05 -14.94 -5.44
N PHE A 260 -4.38 -13.83 -5.71
CA PHE A 260 -3.05 -13.55 -5.13
C PHE A 260 -3.11 -13.27 -3.63
N ALA A 261 -4.19 -12.66 -3.12
CA ALA A 261 -4.37 -12.40 -1.70
C ALA A 261 -4.49 -13.69 -0.85
N GLN A 262 -4.97 -14.79 -1.45
CA GLN A 262 -5.10 -16.09 -0.80
C GLN A 262 -3.78 -16.87 -0.70
N LEU A 263 -2.73 -16.44 -1.39
CA LEU A 263 -1.47 -17.17 -1.34
C LEU A 263 -0.83 -17.08 0.06
N PRO A 264 -0.43 -18.22 0.65
CA PRO A 264 0.35 -18.21 1.88
C PRO A 264 1.64 -17.45 1.61
N PHE A 265 2.06 -16.60 2.52
CA PHE A 265 3.21 -15.68 2.34
C PHE A 265 2.96 -14.47 1.43
N GLY A 266 1.70 -14.16 1.09
CA GLY A 266 1.37 -12.99 0.27
C GLY A 266 1.86 -11.68 0.85
N SER A 267 1.77 -11.49 2.17
CA SER A 267 2.25 -10.31 2.87
C SER A 267 3.15 -10.71 4.04
N VAL A 268 4.21 -9.94 4.25
CA VAL A 268 5.13 -10.10 5.38
C VAL A 268 5.23 -8.76 6.10
N TYR A 269 5.04 -8.79 7.41
CA TYR A 269 5.30 -7.64 8.25
C TYR A 269 6.75 -7.70 8.73
N VAL A 270 7.51 -6.66 8.43
CA VAL A 270 8.91 -6.54 8.82
C VAL A 270 8.99 -5.42 9.84
N PHE A 271 9.33 -5.75 11.07
CA PHE A 271 9.37 -4.79 12.17
C PHE A 271 10.79 -4.46 12.58
N GLY A 272 10.96 -3.23 13.05
CA GLY A 272 12.12 -2.77 13.77
C GLY A 272 13.08 -1.87 13.01
N LYS A 273 13.78 -1.04 13.76
CA LYS A 273 14.81 -0.11 13.27
C LYS A 273 15.94 -0.83 12.52
N PHE A 274 16.21 -2.10 12.89
CA PHE A 274 17.22 -2.92 12.24
C PHE A 274 16.81 -3.34 10.82
N ALA A 275 15.55 -3.68 10.61
CA ALA A 275 15.02 -3.99 9.28
C ALA A 275 15.13 -2.78 8.34
N LEU A 276 14.79 -1.58 8.83
CA LEU A 276 14.96 -0.33 8.08
C LEU A 276 16.43 -0.09 7.73
N PHE A 277 17.33 -0.27 8.68
CA PHE A 277 18.77 -0.16 8.47
C PHE A 277 19.26 -1.16 7.42
N THR A 278 18.83 -2.42 7.51
CA THR A 278 19.17 -3.48 6.55
C THR A 278 18.70 -3.12 5.13
N VAL A 279 17.47 -2.66 4.99
CA VAL A 279 16.92 -2.21 3.70
C VAL A 279 17.73 -1.03 3.15
N ALA A 280 18.06 -0.05 3.99
CA ALA A 280 18.84 1.12 3.60
C ALA A 280 20.26 0.70 3.16
N VAL A 281 20.92 -0.22 3.88
CA VAL A 281 22.25 -0.75 3.52
C VAL A 281 22.20 -1.53 2.21
N LEU A 282 21.21 -2.42 2.03
CA LEU A 282 21.04 -3.17 0.78
C LEU A 282 20.78 -2.24 -0.41
N PHE A 283 20.02 -1.19 -0.19
CA PHE A 283 19.76 -0.16 -1.20
C PHE A 283 21.04 0.61 -1.56
N ALA A 284 21.80 1.05 -0.57
CA ALA A 284 23.08 1.74 -0.77
C ALA A 284 24.09 0.84 -1.49
N LEU A 285 24.20 -0.44 -1.09
CA LEU A 285 25.04 -1.43 -1.75
C LEU A 285 24.58 -1.68 -3.20
N GLY A 286 23.26 -1.70 -3.45
CA GLY A 286 22.70 -1.80 -4.80
C GLY A 286 23.11 -0.64 -5.69
N LEU A 287 23.05 0.59 -5.18
CA LEU A 287 23.51 1.78 -5.90
C LEU A 287 25.00 1.74 -6.16
N LEU A 288 25.82 1.35 -5.16
CA LEU A 288 27.26 1.24 -5.28
C LEU A 288 27.68 0.17 -6.30
N ALA A 289 27.05 -1.01 -6.25
CA ALA A 289 27.31 -2.09 -7.21
C ALA A 289 26.88 -1.73 -8.63
N TRP A 290 25.88 -0.88 -8.78
CA TRP A 290 25.49 -0.32 -10.06
C TRP A 290 26.61 0.51 -10.69
N ASP A 291 27.28 1.34 -9.91
CA ASP A 291 28.40 2.16 -10.37
C ASP A 291 29.65 1.33 -10.68
N LEU A 292 29.93 0.32 -9.86
CA LEU A 292 31.11 -0.56 -9.97
C LEU A 292 30.97 -1.70 -11.00
N ARG A 293 29.90 -1.74 -11.83
CA ARG A 293 29.60 -2.82 -12.79
C ARG A 293 29.47 -4.23 -12.18
N LEU A 294 29.31 -4.33 -10.87
CA LEU A 294 29.13 -5.58 -10.13
C LEU A 294 27.67 -6.09 -10.14
N ALA A 295 26.80 -5.52 -10.98
CA ALA A 295 25.36 -5.82 -11.02
C ALA A 295 25.01 -7.32 -11.12
N ARG A 296 25.84 -8.12 -11.79
CA ARG A 296 25.65 -9.59 -11.89
C ARG A 296 25.81 -10.32 -10.57
N TRP A 297 26.64 -9.80 -9.66
CA TRP A 297 26.86 -10.40 -8.35
C TRP A 297 25.78 -9.95 -7.33
N MET A 298 25.16 -8.81 -7.57
CA MET A 298 24.08 -8.31 -6.69
C MET A 298 22.86 -9.21 -6.68
N ALA A 299 22.58 -9.94 -7.75
CA ALA A 299 21.51 -10.94 -7.78
C ALA A 299 21.71 -12.06 -6.73
N VAL A 300 22.95 -12.29 -6.29
CA VAL A 300 23.30 -13.28 -5.26
C VAL A 300 23.57 -12.60 -3.91
N ILE A 301 24.31 -11.50 -3.90
CA ILE A 301 24.74 -10.82 -2.67
C ILE A 301 23.54 -10.17 -1.96
N ALA A 302 22.61 -9.54 -2.68
CA ALA A 302 21.48 -8.88 -2.06
C ALA A 302 20.53 -9.85 -1.33
N PRO A 303 20.05 -10.96 -1.93
CA PRO A 303 19.23 -11.92 -1.21
C PRO A 303 20.00 -12.63 -0.09
N ALA A 304 21.28 -12.94 -0.27
CA ALA A 304 22.11 -13.54 0.79
C ALA A 304 22.31 -12.57 1.97
N GLY A 305 22.56 -11.30 1.69
CA GLY A 305 22.67 -10.26 2.71
C GLY A 305 21.34 -10.02 3.44
N ALA A 306 20.22 -10.02 2.72
CA ALA A 306 18.89 -9.91 3.32
C ALA A 306 18.56 -11.12 4.21
N ALA A 307 18.87 -12.33 3.77
CA ALA A 307 18.67 -13.54 4.56
C ALA A 307 19.54 -13.55 5.83
N LEU A 308 20.80 -13.15 5.73
CA LEU A 308 21.70 -13.04 6.88
C LEU A 308 21.20 -11.98 7.87
N ALA A 309 20.80 -10.80 7.38
CA ALA A 309 20.27 -9.74 8.23
C ALA A 309 18.97 -10.14 8.91
N PHE A 310 18.09 -10.86 8.21
CA PHE A 310 16.88 -11.42 8.81
C PHE A 310 17.21 -12.47 9.88
N ALA A 311 18.17 -13.36 9.64
CA ALA A 311 18.61 -14.35 10.63
C ALA A 311 19.21 -13.69 11.88
N VAL A 312 20.06 -12.66 11.70
CA VAL A 312 20.62 -11.89 12.83
C VAL A 312 19.51 -11.17 13.60
N TYR A 313 18.56 -10.57 12.90
CA TYR A 313 17.43 -9.89 13.54
C TYR A 313 16.57 -10.86 14.33
N SER A 314 16.22 -12.02 13.76
CA SER A 314 15.40 -13.03 14.44
C SER A 314 16.06 -13.57 15.71
N VAL A 315 17.37 -13.79 15.67
CA VAL A 315 18.13 -14.19 16.85
C VAL A 315 18.23 -13.08 17.90
N ALA A 316 18.45 -11.83 17.44
CA ALA A 316 18.56 -10.68 18.35
C ALA A 316 17.24 -10.29 19.02
N THR A 317 16.11 -10.62 18.42
CA THR A 317 14.77 -10.32 18.96
C THR A 317 14.08 -11.53 19.60
N ALA A 318 14.68 -12.72 19.52
CA ALA A 318 14.14 -13.91 20.18
C ALA A 318 14.03 -13.69 21.69
N GLY A 319 12.85 -13.99 22.24
CA GLY A 319 12.54 -13.80 23.66
C GLY A 319 12.28 -12.36 24.12
N MET A 320 12.40 -11.36 23.23
CA MET A 320 12.04 -9.99 23.61
C MET A 320 10.53 -9.82 23.74
N VAL A 321 10.10 -9.18 24.83
CA VAL A 321 8.70 -8.81 25.01
C VAL A 321 8.46 -7.42 24.40
N THR A 322 7.52 -7.35 23.47
CA THR A 322 7.10 -6.08 22.87
C THR A 322 5.80 -5.64 23.47
N VAL A 323 5.79 -4.50 24.14
CA VAL A 323 4.58 -3.91 24.73
C VAL A 323 4.17 -2.68 23.93
N ALA A 324 2.92 -2.66 23.44
CA ALA A 324 2.40 -1.58 22.64
C ALA A 324 0.97 -1.18 23.06
N PRO A 325 0.68 0.12 23.16
CA PRO A 325 -0.70 0.62 23.23
C PRO A 325 -1.32 0.52 21.84
N VAL A 326 -2.48 -0.13 21.73
CA VAL A 326 -3.18 -0.37 20.46
C VAL A 326 -4.59 0.23 20.53
N GLY A 327 -4.97 0.95 19.51
CA GLY A 327 -6.26 1.64 19.42
C GLY A 327 -6.14 3.15 19.51
N SER A 328 -7.27 3.84 19.53
CA SER A 328 -7.35 5.30 19.51
C SER A 328 -8.13 5.84 20.71
N GLY A 329 -7.87 7.10 21.08
CA GLY A 329 -8.58 7.80 22.15
C GLY A 329 -7.95 7.63 23.55
N TYR A 330 -8.75 7.92 24.59
CA TYR A 330 -8.28 7.95 25.98
C TYR A 330 -8.10 6.56 26.62
N ASN A 331 -8.62 5.49 25.98
CA ASN A 331 -8.59 4.13 26.52
C ASN A 331 -8.02 3.13 25.50
N PRO A 332 -6.74 3.23 25.10
CA PRO A 332 -6.11 2.22 24.25
C PRO A 332 -6.04 0.88 24.96
N CYS A 333 -6.12 -0.21 24.22
CA CYS A 333 -5.79 -1.53 24.71
C CYS A 333 -4.28 -1.66 24.82
N LEU A 334 -3.79 -2.43 25.78
CA LEU A 334 -2.37 -2.76 25.88
C LEU A 334 -2.16 -4.17 25.37
N VAL A 335 -1.21 -4.35 24.48
CA VAL A 335 -0.84 -5.64 23.91
C VAL A 335 0.62 -5.90 24.21
N ALA A 336 0.92 -7.01 24.88
CA ALA A 336 2.28 -7.50 25.10
C ALA A 336 2.47 -8.79 24.32
N ILE A 337 3.48 -8.84 23.46
CA ILE A 337 3.78 -10.00 22.60
C ILE A 337 5.16 -10.52 22.94
N GLN A 338 5.26 -11.84 23.17
CA GLN A 338 6.50 -12.58 23.26
C GLN A 338 6.42 -13.74 22.29
N ASP A 339 7.33 -13.76 21.30
CA ASP A 339 7.35 -14.72 20.21
C ASP A 339 6.01 -14.79 19.44
N ASP A 340 5.22 -15.85 19.59
CA ASP A 340 3.91 -16.07 18.96
C ASP A 340 2.72 -15.89 19.92
N ARG A 341 2.97 -15.57 21.20
CA ARG A 341 1.95 -15.43 22.23
C ARG A 341 1.73 -14.00 22.63
N ALA A 342 0.47 -13.63 22.83
CA ALA A 342 0.10 -12.28 23.23
C ALA A 342 -0.73 -12.26 24.51
N VAL A 343 -0.48 -11.23 25.35
CA VAL A 343 -1.38 -10.80 26.41
C VAL A 343 -2.06 -9.54 25.98
N VAL A 344 -3.37 -9.48 26.07
CA VAL A 344 -4.18 -8.35 25.67
C VAL A 344 -4.97 -7.82 26.85
N ALA A 345 -4.68 -6.60 27.30
CA ALA A 345 -5.49 -5.89 28.28
C ALA A 345 -6.47 -4.95 27.58
N VAL A 346 -7.76 -5.28 27.62
CA VAL A 346 -8.83 -4.58 26.90
C VAL A 346 -9.43 -3.49 27.78
N ARG A 347 -9.33 -2.23 27.33
CA ARG A 347 -9.98 -1.07 28.00
C ARG A 347 -10.96 -0.33 27.10
N GLY A 348 -10.85 -0.46 25.80
CA GLY A 348 -11.60 0.31 24.83
C GLY A 348 -12.85 -0.40 24.28
N GLY A 349 -13.61 0.31 23.43
CA GLY A 349 -14.79 -0.22 22.74
C GLY A 349 -14.45 -1.04 21.49
N LYS A 350 -15.48 -1.36 20.69
CA LYS A 350 -15.37 -2.21 19.47
C LYS A 350 -14.29 -1.76 18.48
N SER A 351 -14.07 -0.46 18.30
CA SER A 351 -13.04 0.06 17.37
C SER A 351 -11.61 -0.28 17.83
N ASN A 352 -11.37 -0.28 19.16
CA ASN A 352 -10.06 -0.63 19.71
C ASN A 352 -9.83 -2.14 19.68
N LEU A 353 -10.88 -2.95 19.82
CA LEU A 353 -10.81 -4.41 19.65
C LEU A 353 -10.44 -4.78 18.22
N ALA A 354 -11.05 -4.16 17.20
CA ALA A 354 -10.69 -4.37 15.81
C ALA A 354 -9.22 -3.99 15.52
N ALA A 355 -8.72 -2.91 16.15
CA ALA A 355 -7.31 -2.55 16.05
C ALA A 355 -6.39 -3.58 16.72
N VAL A 356 -6.82 -4.19 17.83
CA VAL A 356 -6.08 -5.28 18.51
C VAL A 356 -6.03 -6.52 17.62
N GLU A 357 -7.14 -6.95 17.03
CA GLU A 357 -7.17 -8.08 16.08
C GLU A 357 -6.22 -7.84 14.91
N GLU A 358 -6.28 -6.63 14.33
CA GLU A 358 -5.37 -6.24 13.27
C GLU A 358 -3.90 -6.31 13.73
N TYR A 359 -3.61 -5.81 14.94
CA TYR A 359 -2.27 -5.82 15.51
C TYR A 359 -1.75 -7.23 15.78
N LEU A 360 -2.58 -8.13 16.33
CA LEU A 360 -2.25 -9.54 16.57
C LEU A 360 -2.01 -10.28 15.24
N THR A 361 -2.89 -10.08 14.27
CA THR A 361 -2.73 -10.66 12.92
C THR A 361 -1.43 -10.18 12.25
N MET A 362 -1.09 -8.91 12.42
CA MET A 362 0.16 -8.34 11.94
C MET A 362 1.38 -9.04 12.53
N HIS A 363 1.36 -9.32 13.82
CA HIS A 363 2.47 -9.95 14.54
C HIS A 363 2.43 -11.48 14.50
N ARG A 364 1.39 -12.07 13.89
CA ARG A 364 1.12 -13.52 13.92
C ARG A 364 1.11 -14.09 15.33
N ALA A 365 0.63 -13.26 16.28
CA ALA A 365 0.58 -13.63 17.67
C ALA A 365 -0.83 -14.11 18.02
N GLU A 366 -0.91 -15.26 18.72
CA GLU A 366 -2.16 -15.78 19.23
C GLU A 366 -2.45 -15.17 20.60
N PRO A 367 -3.69 -14.75 20.87
CA PRO A 367 -4.07 -14.20 22.16
C PRO A 367 -4.13 -15.32 23.21
N ALA A 368 -3.01 -15.54 23.89
CA ALA A 368 -2.92 -16.58 24.95
C ALA A 368 -3.70 -16.17 26.21
N LEU A 369 -3.69 -14.88 26.55
CA LEU A 369 -4.40 -14.33 27.71
C LEU A 369 -5.07 -13.00 27.33
N VAL A 370 -6.37 -12.91 27.55
CA VAL A 370 -7.14 -11.66 27.37
C VAL A 370 -7.69 -11.22 28.73
N ILE A 371 -7.37 -10.00 29.14
CA ILE A 371 -7.80 -9.39 30.39
C ILE A 371 -8.81 -8.30 30.07
N ASP A 372 -10.07 -8.51 30.42
CA ASP A 372 -11.13 -7.52 30.21
C ASP A 372 -11.25 -6.59 31.41
N LEU A 373 -10.78 -5.35 31.21
CA LEU A 373 -10.81 -4.28 32.21
C LEU A 373 -12.03 -3.34 32.05
N ARG A 374 -12.96 -3.62 31.11
CA ARG A 374 -14.12 -2.76 30.85
C ARG A 374 -15.12 -2.84 32.01
N GLU A 375 -15.81 -1.73 32.26
CA GLU A 375 -16.84 -1.67 33.31
C GLU A 375 -18.11 -2.42 32.91
N GLU A 376 -18.56 -2.25 31.66
CA GLU A 376 -19.70 -2.97 31.08
C GLU A 376 -19.24 -3.67 29.80
N PRO A 377 -18.90 -4.96 29.84
CA PRO A 377 -18.52 -5.66 28.63
C PRO A 377 -19.76 -5.84 27.72
N PRO A 378 -19.74 -5.43 26.44
CA PRO A 378 -20.73 -5.88 25.49
C PRO A 378 -20.66 -7.41 25.39
N ALA A 379 -21.78 -8.07 25.09
CA ALA A 379 -22.01 -9.51 25.23
C ALA A 379 -21.00 -10.42 24.50
N GLU A 380 -20.20 -9.91 23.56
CA GLU A 380 -19.23 -10.68 22.80
C GLU A 380 -17.86 -9.98 22.72
N LEU A 381 -16.82 -10.69 23.15
CA LEU A 381 -15.45 -10.37 22.77
C LEU A 381 -15.21 -11.07 21.41
N PRO A 382 -14.89 -10.34 20.34
CA PRO A 382 -14.59 -10.97 19.04
C PRO A 382 -13.24 -11.72 19.01
N LEU A 383 -12.66 -12.02 20.16
CA LEU A 383 -11.43 -12.79 20.33
C LEU A 383 -11.78 -14.26 20.70
N ASP A 384 -12.57 -14.90 19.86
CA ASP A 384 -13.08 -16.26 20.10
C ASP A 384 -11.98 -17.35 20.14
N GLU A 385 -10.75 -17.04 19.75
CA GLU A 385 -9.58 -17.93 19.78
C GLU A 385 -8.65 -17.69 20.98
N ALA A 386 -9.08 -16.91 21.96
CA ALA A 386 -8.26 -16.66 23.15
C ALA A 386 -8.12 -17.91 24.02
N GLY A 387 -6.89 -18.28 24.36
CA GLY A 387 -6.61 -19.46 25.20
C GLY A 387 -7.21 -19.33 26.61
N CYS A 388 -7.20 -18.11 27.19
CA CYS A 388 -7.82 -17.81 28.48
C CYS A 388 -8.35 -16.37 28.50
N VAL A 389 -9.59 -16.18 28.93
CA VAL A 389 -10.20 -14.87 29.12
C VAL A 389 -10.46 -14.63 30.60
N VAL A 390 -9.83 -13.60 31.17
CA VAL A 390 -10.00 -13.20 32.54
C VAL A 390 -10.77 -11.88 32.60
N ARG A 391 -11.90 -11.87 33.27
CA ARG A 391 -12.62 -10.64 33.56
C ARG A 391 -12.14 -10.06 34.87
N ALA A 392 -11.56 -8.88 34.85
CA ALA A 392 -11.09 -8.22 36.07
C ALA A 392 -12.19 -7.96 37.11
N ALA A 393 -13.47 -7.98 36.65
CA ALA A 393 -14.63 -7.88 37.55
C ALA A 393 -14.79 -9.12 38.45
N ASP A 394 -14.36 -10.30 37.96
CA ASP A 394 -14.52 -11.59 38.64
C ASP A 394 -13.32 -11.89 39.58
N VAL A 395 -12.23 -11.13 39.45
CA VAL A 395 -11.02 -11.27 40.27
C VAL A 395 -11.21 -10.59 41.65
N GLY A 396 -10.84 -11.30 42.69
CA GLY A 396 -10.96 -10.78 44.06
C GLY A 396 -9.91 -9.73 44.43
N PRO A 397 -10.03 -9.13 45.63
CA PRO A 397 -9.11 -8.07 46.10
C PRO A 397 -7.68 -8.56 46.39
N LEU A 398 -7.48 -9.87 46.51
CA LEU A 398 -6.15 -10.48 46.70
C LEU A 398 -5.39 -10.60 45.36
N GLY A 399 -6.07 -10.43 44.25
CA GLY A 399 -5.48 -10.55 42.91
C GLY A 399 -5.22 -12.00 42.49
N GLU A 400 -5.05 -12.19 41.20
CA GLU A 400 -4.65 -13.47 40.58
C GLU A 400 -3.46 -13.24 39.65
N GLN A 401 -2.54 -14.21 39.61
CA GLN A 401 -1.36 -14.16 38.74
C GLN A 401 -1.47 -15.19 37.66
N TYR A 402 -1.16 -14.76 36.44
CA TYR A 402 -1.16 -15.59 35.24
C TYR A 402 0.24 -15.54 34.63
N ALA A 403 0.85 -16.70 34.37
CA ALA A 403 2.13 -16.80 33.69
C ALA A 403 1.93 -17.01 32.19
N LEU A 404 2.53 -16.15 31.38
CA LEU A 404 2.59 -16.32 29.92
C LEU A 404 3.80 -17.16 29.53
N SER A 405 4.94 -16.90 30.19
CA SER A 405 6.20 -17.64 30.07
C SER A 405 6.92 -17.63 31.43
N GLU A 406 8.14 -18.26 31.49
CA GLU A 406 8.97 -18.22 32.70
C GLU A 406 9.33 -16.81 33.13
N ASP A 407 9.45 -15.88 32.15
CA ASP A 407 9.89 -14.49 32.38
C ASP A 407 8.75 -13.48 32.37
N VAL A 408 7.52 -13.88 32.02
CA VAL A 408 6.40 -12.94 31.88
C VAL A 408 5.22 -13.39 32.72
N THR A 409 4.91 -12.61 33.74
CA THR A 409 3.74 -12.81 34.58
C THR A 409 2.82 -11.59 34.57
N VAL A 410 1.53 -11.85 34.65
CA VAL A 410 0.51 -10.81 34.68
C VAL A 410 -0.30 -10.98 35.96
N ALA A 411 -0.37 -9.95 36.73
CA ALA A 411 -1.18 -9.93 37.93
C ALA A 411 -2.39 -8.99 37.76
N VAL A 412 -3.56 -9.44 38.10
CA VAL A 412 -4.84 -8.73 37.93
C VAL A 412 -5.49 -8.56 39.33
N TRP A 413 -5.95 -7.36 39.64
CA TRP A 413 -6.66 -7.05 40.87
C TRP A 413 -7.93 -6.26 40.61
N ASN A 414 -8.92 -6.47 41.50
CA ASN A 414 -10.11 -5.63 41.56
C ASN A 414 -10.25 -5.11 43.00
N GLN A 415 -9.80 -3.90 43.25
CA GLN A 415 -9.86 -3.29 44.56
C GLN A 415 -10.78 -2.06 44.58
N LYS A 416 -11.89 -2.12 45.31
CA LYS A 416 -12.86 -1.02 45.48
C LYS A 416 -13.38 -0.44 44.15
N GLY A 417 -13.60 -1.29 43.12
CA GLY A 417 -14.04 -0.86 41.79
C GLY A 417 -12.91 -0.40 40.88
N ALA A 418 -11.68 -0.28 41.32
CA ALA A 418 -10.52 -0.03 40.50
C ALA A 418 -9.95 -1.37 39.97
N LYS A 419 -9.97 -1.54 38.67
CA LYS A 419 -9.41 -2.72 37.98
C LYS A 419 -7.98 -2.42 37.57
N LEU A 420 -7.03 -3.16 38.11
CA LEU A 420 -5.60 -2.98 37.90
C LEU A 420 -5.03 -4.25 37.23
N CYS A 421 -4.14 -4.04 36.27
CA CYS A 421 -3.36 -5.08 35.64
C CYS A 421 -1.89 -4.67 35.68
N LEU A 422 -1.05 -5.52 36.19
CA LEU A 422 0.40 -5.32 36.25
C LEU A 422 1.07 -6.40 35.44
N LEU A 423 1.91 -5.98 34.50
CA LEU A 423 2.73 -6.86 33.67
C LEU A 423 4.15 -6.85 34.24
N ASP A 424 4.62 -7.97 34.72
CA ASP A 424 6.00 -8.19 35.20
C ASP A 424 6.78 -8.95 34.12
N ILE A 425 7.89 -8.35 33.69
CA ILE A 425 8.77 -8.90 32.65
C ILE A 425 10.17 -9.05 33.24
N GLY A 426 10.53 -10.28 33.61
CA GLY A 426 11.87 -10.61 34.10
C GLY A 426 12.32 -9.80 35.32
N GLY A 427 11.38 -9.46 36.22
CA GLY A 427 11.64 -8.62 37.39
C GLY A 427 11.60 -7.10 37.11
N TYR A 428 11.19 -6.67 35.94
CA TYR A 428 10.84 -5.28 35.62
C TYR A 428 9.32 -5.12 35.62
N THR A 429 8.83 -4.37 36.60
CA THR A 429 7.38 -4.06 36.78
C THR A 429 7.03 -2.72 36.14
#